data_13dc3a82a57c5f8bb0850a66186a66bc
#
_entry.id   13dc3a82a57c5f8bb0850a66186a66bc
#
_cell.length_a   1.000
_cell.length_b   1.000
_cell.length_c   1.000
_cell.angle_alpha   90.00
_cell.angle_beta   90.00
_cell.angle_gamma   90.00
#
_symmetry.space_group_name_H-M   'P 1'
#
loop_
_entity.id
_entity.type
_entity.pdbx_description
1 polymer ?
#
loop_
_entity_poly.entity_id
_entity_poly.type
_entity_poly.pdbx_seq_one_letter_code
_entity_poly.pdbx_strand_id
1 'polypeptide(L)'
;MFRKVLIANRGEIALRVINACRELGIRTVAVYSEADRNSLHVRFADEAICIGPPRPADSYLNVPAVISAAEIANVDAIHPGYGLLSENANFAEVCRASNIKFIGPPPEVTRLMGEKEKARQAMKKAKVPILPGSDGVVADESDALHWAKRVGYPVILKAKAGGGGRGMRIVRNAEELPNLYHAASTEAANAFGNGELYMEKFIERPRHIEFQVLADEHGNVATLFERECSIQRRHQKLIEEAPSLQVTPKMRQEIDHTLRRCLTEIGYQNAGTVEFLMDEDGELYFIEMNTRIQVEHPVTEFITGVDLVKAQLLIADGEKLSNILPAKLEMRGHAIECRINAEHPVKFTPSAGKITAFNVPGGNGVRVDTVQYAEGVVPPYYDSLIAKLIVHGNDRAEAMAKMERALGQFIVQGIETSIPLHQEIFANEDFRKGEFDTKFMERLLAARNA
;
A
#
# COMPACT_ATOMS: atom_id res chain seq x y z
N MET A 1 -27.95 -3.87 3.89
CA MET A 1 -26.85 -4.84 3.65
C MET A 1 -26.91 -5.29 2.21
N PHE A 2 -25.80 -5.20 1.46
CA PHE A 2 -25.68 -5.71 0.12
C PHE A 2 -26.08 -7.19 0.04
N ARG A 3 -26.70 -7.60 -1.05
CA ARG A 3 -27.04 -9.01 -1.28
C ARG A 3 -25.94 -9.73 -2.04
N LYS A 4 -25.29 -9.03 -2.98
CA LYS A 4 -24.26 -9.59 -3.85
C LYS A 4 -23.19 -8.54 -4.21
N VAL A 5 -21.91 -8.91 -4.06
CA VAL A 5 -20.76 -8.06 -4.36
C VAL A 5 -19.85 -8.73 -5.38
N LEU A 6 -19.45 -7.99 -6.41
CA LEU A 6 -18.40 -8.41 -7.34
C LEU A 6 -17.04 -7.98 -6.79
N ILE A 7 -16.07 -8.87 -6.85
CA ILE A 7 -14.68 -8.62 -6.46
C ILE A 7 -13.86 -8.35 -7.72
N ALA A 8 -13.58 -7.06 -7.99
CA ALA A 8 -12.81 -6.61 -9.15
C ALA A 8 -11.30 -6.69 -8.90
N ASN A 9 -10.86 -7.85 -8.44
CA ASN A 9 -9.45 -8.11 -8.13
C ASN A 9 -9.15 -9.61 -8.23
N ARG A 10 -7.89 -9.98 -7.96
CA ARG A 10 -7.35 -11.35 -7.99
C ARG A 10 -6.47 -11.61 -6.77
N GLY A 11 -5.98 -12.84 -6.69
CA GLY A 11 -4.99 -13.18 -5.67
C GLY A 11 -5.56 -13.21 -4.25
N GLU A 12 -4.69 -13.03 -3.27
CA GLU A 12 -5.05 -13.17 -1.85
C GLU A 12 -6.12 -12.15 -1.42
N ILE A 13 -6.07 -10.92 -1.96
CA ILE A 13 -7.04 -9.88 -1.60
C ILE A 13 -8.45 -10.23 -2.09
N ALA A 14 -8.58 -10.85 -3.26
CA ALA A 14 -9.88 -11.31 -3.73
C ALA A 14 -10.46 -12.37 -2.80
N LEU A 15 -9.65 -13.34 -2.35
CA LEU A 15 -10.08 -14.34 -1.38
C LEU A 15 -10.40 -13.72 -0.01
N ARG A 16 -9.59 -12.73 0.43
CA ARG A 16 -9.83 -11.98 1.67
C ARG A 16 -11.20 -11.27 1.66
N VAL A 17 -11.55 -10.63 0.54
CA VAL A 17 -12.86 -9.97 0.37
C VAL A 17 -13.99 -11.00 0.33
N ILE A 18 -13.81 -12.13 -0.38
CA ILE A 18 -14.79 -13.23 -0.40
C ILE A 18 -15.08 -13.72 1.01
N ASN A 19 -14.05 -13.93 1.84
CA ASN A 19 -14.22 -14.36 3.20
C ASN A 19 -15.03 -13.35 4.05
N ALA A 20 -14.70 -12.05 3.94
CA ALA A 20 -15.43 -10.99 4.64
C ALA A 20 -16.90 -10.92 4.19
N CYS A 21 -17.17 -11.02 2.90
CA CYS A 21 -18.54 -11.07 2.36
C CYS A 21 -19.32 -12.26 2.91
N ARG A 22 -18.74 -13.47 2.90
CA ARG A 22 -19.39 -14.68 3.41
C ARG A 22 -19.74 -14.58 4.90
N GLU A 23 -18.83 -14.05 5.71
CA GLU A 23 -19.05 -13.84 7.15
C GLU A 23 -20.13 -12.77 7.44
N LEU A 24 -20.41 -11.89 6.47
CA LEU A 24 -21.51 -10.92 6.51
C LEU A 24 -22.80 -11.44 5.82
N GLY A 25 -22.80 -12.68 5.30
CA GLY A 25 -23.94 -13.24 4.58
C GLY A 25 -24.16 -12.65 3.17
N ILE A 26 -23.14 -12.02 2.58
CA ILE A 26 -23.17 -11.40 1.25
C ILE A 26 -22.69 -12.41 0.20
N ARG A 27 -23.46 -12.61 -0.87
CA ARG A 27 -23.03 -13.45 -2.02
C ARG A 27 -21.92 -12.78 -2.79
N THR A 28 -21.05 -13.58 -3.42
CA THR A 28 -19.83 -13.12 -4.07
C THR A 28 -19.75 -13.52 -5.53
N VAL A 29 -19.27 -12.60 -6.35
CA VAL A 29 -18.94 -12.85 -7.75
C VAL A 29 -17.46 -12.55 -7.95
N ALA A 30 -16.66 -13.57 -8.25
CA ALA A 30 -15.27 -13.39 -8.63
C ALA A 30 -15.14 -13.11 -10.12
N VAL A 31 -14.33 -12.12 -10.51
CA VAL A 31 -13.85 -12.04 -11.88
C VAL A 31 -12.48 -12.70 -11.99
N TYR A 32 -12.17 -13.27 -13.16
CA TYR A 32 -10.88 -13.89 -13.38
C TYR A 32 -10.44 -13.82 -14.84
N SER A 33 -9.13 -13.72 -15.08
CA SER A 33 -8.55 -13.95 -16.39
C SER A 33 -8.37 -15.45 -16.64
N GLU A 34 -8.17 -15.86 -17.88
CA GLU A 34 -7.90 -17.25 -18.22
C GLU A 34 -6.76 -17.89 -17.42
N ALA A 35 -5.73 -17.10 -17.06
CA ALA A 35 -4.60 -17.58 -16.26
C ALA A 35 -4.97 -17.91 -14.81
N ASP A 36 -6.00 -17.28 -14.26
CA ASP A 36 -6.44 -17.47 -12.88
C ASP A 36 -7.61 -18.45 -12.72
N ARG A 37 -8.02 -19.13 -13.81
CA ARG A 37 -9.16 -20.07 -13.84
C ARG A 37 -9.20 -21.06 -12.67
N ASN A 38 -8.03 -21.53 -12.23
CA ASN A 38 -7.89 -22.52 -11.15
C ASN A 38 -7.54 -21.88 -9.79
N SER A 39 -7.50 -20.58 -9.68
CA SER A 39 -7.18 -19.88 -8.42
C SER A 39 -8.27 -20.09 -7.37
N LEU A 40 -7.87 -20.07 -6.08
CA LEU A 40 -8.79 -20.31 -4.97
C LEU A 40 -9.90 -19.26 -4.88
N HIS A 41 -9.65 -18.01 -5.24
CA HIS A 41 -10.71 -16.98 -5.23
C HIS A 41 -11.83 -17.31 -6.21
N VAL A 42 -11.52 -17.97 -7.35
CA VAL A 42 -12.52 -18.44 -8.31
C VAL A 42 -13.31 -19.63 -7.75
N ARG A 43 -12.64 -20.54 -7.03
CA ARG A 43 -13.27 -21.73 -6.45
C ARG A 43 -14.16 -21.42 -5.24
N PHE A 44 -13.83 -20.38 -4.48
CA PHE A 44 -14.54 -20.05 -3.26
C PHE A 44 -15.59 -18.95 -3.42
N ALA A 45 -15.67 -18.25 -4.53
CA ALA A 45 -16.78 -17.36 -4.82
C ALA A 45 -18.07 -18.17 -5.13
N ASP A 46 -19.24 -17.55 -4.90
CA ASP A 46 -20.52 -18.18 -5.23
C ASP A 46 -20.75 -18.24 -6.73
N GLU A 47 -20.27 -17.23 -7.46
CA GLU A 47 -20.28 -17.13 -8.91
C GLU A 47 -18.91 -16.67 -9.41
N ALA A 48 -18.53 -17.04 -10.63
CA ALA A 48 -17.25 -16.60 -11.21
C ALA A 48 -17.41 -16.35 -12.72
N ILE A 49 -16.86 -15.23 -13.19
CA ILE A 49 -16.96 -14.79 -14.60
C ILE A 49 -15.57 -14.55 -15.17
N CYS A 50 -15.26 -15.21 -16.28
CA CYS A 50 -14.03 -14.94 -17.03
C CYS A 50 -14.16 -13.61 -17.77
N ILE A 51 -13.21 -12.69 -17.52
CA ILE A 51 -13.23 -11.33 -18.09
C ILE A 51 -12.19 -11.11 -19.20
N GLY A 52 -11.48 -12.17 -19.62
CA GLY A 52 -10.57 -12.08 -20.75
C GLY A 52 -9.27 -12.87 -20.59
N PRO A 53 -8.32 -12.65 -21.52
CA PRO A 53 -7.04 -13.33 -21.55
C PRO A 53 -6.12 -12.91 -20.38
N PRO A 54 -4.94 -13.56 -20.24
CA PRO A 54 -4.05 -13.36 -19.09
C PRO A 54 -3.57 -11.93 -18.83
N ARG A 55 -3.37 -11.12 -19.88
CA ARG A 55 -2.80 -9.77 -19.71
C ARG A 55 -3.75 -8.86 -18.93
N PRO A 56 -3.26 -8.12 -17.90
CA PRO A 56 -4.11 -7.24 -17.09
C PRO A 56 -4.90 -6.21 -17.91
N ALA A 57 -4.29 -5.62 -18.94
CA ALA A 57 -4.93 -4.63 -19.81
C ALA A 57 -6.16 -5.20 -20.56
N ASP A 58 -6.16 -6.49 -20.84
CA ASP A 58 -7.20 -7.18 -21.61
C ASP A 58 -8.24 -7.86 -20.69
N SER A 59 -8.04 -7.81 -19.35
CA SER A 59 -8.89 -8.46 -18.35
C SER A 59 -9.15 -7.55 -17.14
N TYR A 60 -8.34 -7.62 -16.09
CA TYR A 60 -8.56 -6.92 -14.82
C TYR A 60 -8.54 -5.38 -14.90
N LEU A 61 -7.88 -4.80 -15.91
CA LEU A 61 -7.89 -3.35 -16.19
C LEU A 61 -8.90 -2.96 -17.27
N ASN A 62 -9.61 -3.93 -17.85
CA ASN A 62 -10.65 -3.71 -18.85
C ASN A 62 -11.97 -3.32 -18.16
N VAL A 63 -12.19 -2.03 -17.97
CA VAL A 63 -13.39 -1.50 -17.31
C VAL A 63 -14.69 -2.01 -17.94
N PRO A 64 -14.88 -1.99 -19.29
CA PRO A 64 -16.06 -2.55 -19.91
C PRO A 64 -16.32 -4.03 -19.55
N ALA A 65 -15.28 -4.87 -19.54
CA ALA A 65 -15.43 -6.28 -19.20
C ALA A 65 -15.84 -6.49 -17.74
N VAL A 66 -15.27 -5.72 -16.81
CA VAL A 66 -15.62 -5.79 -15.38
C VAL A 66 -17.05 -5.31 -15.13
N ILE A 67 -17.47 -4.20 -15.75
CA ILE A 67 -18.84 -3.67 -15.61
C ILE A 67 -19.86 -4.63 -16.24
N SER A 68 -19.58 -5.17 -17.43
CA SER A 68 -20.47 -6.17 -18.05
C SER A 68 -20.64 -7.41 -17.16
N ALA A 69 -19.56 -7.88 -16.53
CA ALA A 69 -19.65 -8.99 -15.58
C ALA A 69 -20.52 -8.62 -14.35
N ALA A 70 -20.43 -7.39 -13.87
CA ALA A 70 -21.24 -6.90 -12.75
C ALA A 70 -22.73 -6.81 -13.11
N GLU A 71 -23.05 -6.30 -14.29
CA GLU A 71 -24.42 -6.21 -14.80
C GLU A 71 -25.03 -7.59 -15.05
N ILE A 72 -24.30 -8.50 -15.71
CA ILE A 72 -24.73 -9.89 -15.96
C ILE A 72 -25.03 -10.62 -14.64
N ALA A 73 -24.17 -10.44 -13.64
CA ALA A 73 -24.34 -11.04 -12.33
C ALA A 73 -25.38 -10.32 -11.45
N ASN A 74 -25.88 -9.15 -11.87
CA ASN A 74 -26.80 -8.31 -11.12
C ASN A 74 -26.33 -8.07 -9.68
N VAL A 75 -25.14 -7.45 -9.54
CA VAL A 75 -24.54 -7.15 -8.24
C VAL A 75 -24.97 -5.79 -7.70
N ASP A 76 -25.00 -5.64 -6.38
CA ASP A 76 -25.33 -4.38 -5.72
C ASP A 76 -24.10 -3.45 -5.64
N ALA A 77 -22.89 -4.06 -5.51
CA ALA A 77 -21.64 -3.30 -5.34
C ALA A 77 -20.42 -4.02 -5.94
N ILE A 78 -19.33 -3.26 -6.11
CA ILE A 78 -18.03 -3.76 -6.57
C ILE A 78 -16.97 -3.40 -5.49
N HIS A 79 -16.23 -4.43 -5.04
CA HIS A 79 -15.04 -4.24 -4.20
C HIS A 79 -13.78 -4.32 -5.07
N PRO A 80 -13.00 -3.23 -5.18
CA PRO A 80 -11.84 -3.19 -6.06
C PRO A 80 -10.57 -3.81 -5.45
N GLY A 81 -10.55 -4.14 -4.16
CA GLY A 81 -9.35 -4.55 -3.44
C GLY A 81 -8.28 -3.46 -3.41
N TYR A 82 -7.05 -3.81 -3.77
CA TYR A 82 -5.94 -2.86 -3.95
C TYR A 82 -5.26 -3.07 -5.33
N GLY A 83 -4.48 -2.07 -5.79
CA GLY A 83 -3.90 -2.08 -7.15
C GLY A 83 -4.99 -2.10 -8.23
N LEU A 84 -4.64 -2.49 -9.45
CA LEU A 84 -5.57 -2.60 -10.57
C LEU A 84 -6.47 -1.35 -10.73
N LEU A 85 -7.79 -1.51 -10.55
CA LEU A 85 -8.78 -0.43 -10.69
C LEU A 85 -9.13 0.29 -9.38
N SER A 86 -8.51 -0.06 -8.25
CA SER A 86 -8.90 0.44 -6.93
C SER A 86 -8.75 1.95 -6.73
N GLU A 87 -7.82 2.59 -7.44
CA GLU A 87 -7.58 4.04 -7.40
C GLU A 87 -7.95 4.74 -8.72
N ASN A 88 -8.77 4.06 -9.54
CA ASN A 88 -9.23 4.61 -10.82
C ASN A 88 -10.55 5.38 -10.63
N ALA A 89 -10.46 6.72 -10.57
CA ALA A 89 -11.62 7.58 -10.39
C ALA A 89 -12.67 7.42 -11.51
N ASN A 90 -12.23 7.17 -12.75
CA ASN A 90 -13.15 6.96 -13.88
C ASN A 90 -13.91 5.64 -13.72
N PHE A 91 -13.26 4.59 -13.21
CA PHE A 91 -13.95 3.33 -12.91
C PHE A 91 -15.03 3.53 -11.83
N ALA A 92 -14.72 4.26 -10.76
CA ALA A 92 -15.69 4.59 -9.73
C ALA A 92 -16.86 5.42 -10.27
N GLU A 93 -16.62 6.34 -11.23
CA GLU A 93 -17.68 7.09 -11.93
C GLU A 93 -18.56 6.18 -12.80
N VAL A 94 -17.95 5.24 -13.53
CA VAL A 94 -18.71 4.26 -14.35
C VAL A 94 -19.56 3.37 -13.44
N CYS A 95 -19.06 2.89 -12.31
CA CYS A 95 -19.86 2.14 -11.35
C CYS A 95 -21.08 2.96 -10.90
N ARG A 96 -20.87 4.22 -10.50
CA ARG A 96 -21.96 5.14 -10.10
C ARG A 96 -22.99 5.35 -11.20
N ALA A 97 -22.54 5.54 -12.45
CA ALA A 97 -23.42 5.72 -13.61
C ALA A 97 -24.21 4.45 -13.94
N SER A 98 -23.69 3.26 -13.62
CA SER A 98 -24.35 1.96 -13.77
C SER A 98 -25.23 1.58 -12.55
N ASN A 99 -25.43 2.47 -11.58
CA ASN A 99 -26.14 2.19 -10.32
C ASN A 99 -25.52 1.04 -9.51
N ILE A 100 -24.21 0.85 -9.60
CA ILE A 100 -23.46 -0.14 -8.84
C ILE A 100 -22.60 0.62 -7.81
N LYS A 101 -22.73 0.28 -6.53
CA LYS A 101 -21.93 0.93 -5.48
C LYS A 101 -20.46 0.56 -5.62
N PHE A 102 -19.59 1.55 -5.77
CA PHE A 102 -18.13 1.36 -5.63
C PHE A 102 -17.76 1.33 -4.16
N ILE A 103 -17.10 0.25 -3.67
CA ILE A 103 -16.65 0.13 -2.28
C ILE A 103 -15.29 0.80 -2.16
N GLY A 104 -15.31 2.07 -1.87
CA GLY A 104 -14.16 2.96 -1.83
C GLY A 104 -14.59 4.43 -1.71
N PRO A 105 -13.62 5.37 -1.79
CA PRO A 105 -13.91 6.79 -1.74
C PRO A 105 -14.69 7.29 -2.98
N PRO A 106 -15.35 8.44 -2.88
CA PRO A 106 -15.98 9.10 -4.03
C PRO A 106 -14.96 9.38 -5.15
N PRO A 107 -15.36 9.32 -6.43
CA PRO A 107 -14.45 9.52 -7.56
C PRO A 107 -13.71 10.87 -7.52
N GLU A 108 -14.37 11.93 -7.08
CA GLU A 108 -13.80 13.25 -6.92
C GLU A 108 -12.68 13.30 -5.89
N VAL A 109 -12.82 12.57 -4.79
CA VAL A 109 -11.81 12.45 -3.73
C VAL A 109 -10.64 11.59 -4.21
N THR A 110 -10.92 10.47 -4.90
CA THR A 110 -9.89 9.62 -5.51
C THR A 110 -9.06 10.43 -6.51
N ARG A 111 -9.70 11.26 -7.34
CA ARG A 111 -9.00 12.12 -8.31
C ARG A 111 -8.16 13.20 -7.60
N LEU A 112 -8.71 13.83 -6.56
CA LEU A 112 -8.00 14.85 -5.77
C LEU A 112 -6.73 14.28 -5.14
N MET A 113 -6.81 13.11 -4.51
CA MET A 113 -5.68 12.47 -3.83
C MET A 113 -4.70 11.79 -4.79
N GLY A 114 -5.14 11.36 -5.97
CA GLY A 114 -4.30 10.78 -7.02
C GLY A 114 -3.42 11.81 -7.74
N GLU A 115 -3.77 13.10 -7.70
CA GLU A 115 -2.96 14.18 -8.25
C GLU A 115 -2.02 14.76 -7.18
N LYS A 116 -0.74 14.34 -7.19
CA LYS A 116 0.25 14.63 -6.13
C LYS A 116 0.30 16.11 -5.70
N GLU A 117 0.24 17.03 -6.65
CA GLU A 117 0.27 18.48 -6.34
C GLU A 117 -1.00 18.94 -5.63
N LYS A 118 -2.18 18.50 -6.10
CA LYS A 118 -3.48 18.82 -5.47
C LYS A 118 -3.60 18.21 -4.09
N ALA A 119 -3.19 16.94 -3.94
CA ALA A 119 -3.15 16.26 -2.65
C ALA A 119 -2.25 17.01 -1.66
N ARG A 120 -1.04 17.39 -2.08
CA ARG A 120 -0.11 18.18 -1.27
C ARG A 120 -0.69 19.54 -0.86
N GLN A 121 -1.34 20.24 -1.78
CA GLN A 121 -2.00 21.53 -1.48
C GLN A 121 -3.17 21.37 -0.49
N ALA A 122 -3.99 20.34 -0.66
CA ALA A 122 -5.08 20.03 0.27
C ALA A 122 -4.54 19.72 1.68
N MET A 123 -3.51 18.90 1.77
CA MET A 123 -2.84 18.57 3.03
C MET A 123 -2.19 19.80 3.69
N LYS A 124 -1.48 20.64 2.91
CA LYS A 124 -0.88 21.90 3.38
C LYS A 124 -1.94 22.83 3.96
N LYS A 125 -3.08 23.01 3.27
CA LYS A 125 -4.22 23.81 3.73
C LYS A 125 -4.79 23.30 5.06
N ALA A 126 -4.85 21.99 5.23
CA ALA A 126 -5.30 21.35 6.46
C ALA A 126 -4.21 21.30 7.55
N LYS A 127 -3.05 21.91 7.33
CA LYS A 127 -1.89 21.92 8.24
C LYS A 127 -1.31 20.52 8.53
N VAL A 128 -1.46 19.58 7.62
CA VAL A 128 -0.68 18.35 7.63
C VAL A 128 0.76 18.72 7.24
N PRO A 129 1.78 18.28 7.99
CA PRO A 129 3.16 18.57 7.65
C PRO A 129 3.51 18.02 6.27
N ILE A 130 4.14 18.84 5.43
CA ILE A 130 4.63 18.46 4.10
C ILE A 130 6.12 18.75 4.01
N LEU A 131 6.83 18.01 3.16
CA LEU A 131 8.25 18.28 2.93
C LEU A 131 8.45 19.74 2.50
N PRO A 132 9.36 20.48 3.15
CA PRO A 132 9.75 21.80 2.70
C PRO A 132 10.23 21.75 1.24
N GLY A 133 9.84 22.71 0.42
CA GLY A 133 10.19 22.71 -0.99
C GLY A 133 9.75 23.98 -1.70
N SER A 134 9.90 23.99 -3.04
CA SER A 134 9.42 25.08 -3.87
C SER A 134 7.89 25.16 -3.89
N ASP A 135 7.34 26.37 -4.03
CA ASP A 135 5.90 26.58 -4.21
C ASP A 135 5.52 26.37 -5.70
N GLY A 136 5.69 25.12 -6.18
CA GLY A 136 5.47 24.75 -7.57
C GLY A 136 6.78 24.57 -8.36
N VAL A 137 6.70 24.82 -9.66
CA VAL A 137 7.83 24.68 -10.59
C VAL A 137 8.90 25.70 -10.28
N VAL A 138 10.15 25.25 -10.27
CA VAL A 138 11.34 26.11 -10.21
C VAL A 138 11.57 26.73 -11.59
N ALA A 139 11.57 28.05 -11.67
CA ALA A 139 11.55 28.77 -12.94
C ALA A 139 12.88 28.61 -13.71
N ASP A 140 13.99 28.71 -13.00
CA ASP A 140 15.35 28.63 -13.58
C ASP A 140 16.37 28.22 -12.49
N GLU A 141 17.64 28.17 -12.87
CA GLU A 141 18.77 27.85 -12.00
C GLU A 141 18.89 28.83 -10.81
N SER A 142 18.65 30.12 -11.01
CA SER A 142 18.73 31.15 -9.98
C SER A 142 17.63 30.96 -8.93
N ASP A 143 16.42 30.65 -9.39
CA ASP A 143 15.28 30.31 -8.52
C ASP A 143 15.54 28.99 -7.77
N ALA A 144 16.18 28.01 -8.44
CA ALA A 144 16.60 26.78 -7.77
C ALA A 144 17.59 27.03 -6.63
N LEU A 145 18.57 27.88 -6.83
CA LEU A 145 19.53 28.28 -5.79
C LEU A 145 18.83 29.01 -4.62
N HIS A 146 17.87 29.89 -4.93
CA HIS A 146 17.08 30.57 -3.93
C HIS A 146 16.30 29.59 -3.06
N TRP A 147 15.58 28.66 -3.68
CA TRP A 147 14.81 27.64 -2.96
C TRP A 147 15.70 26.69 -2.15
N ALA A 148 16.81 26.23 -2.71
CA ALA A 148 17.74 25.35 -2.01
C ALA A 148 18.33 26.00 -0.76
N LYS A 149 18.66 27.30 -0.85
CA LYS A 149 19.13 28.08 0.31
C LYS A 149 18.04 28.21 1.40
N ARG A 150 16.77 28.37 1.00
CA ARG A 150 15.63 28.50 1.91
C ARG A 150 15.27 27.18 2.57
N VAL A 151 15.28 26.08 1.81
CA VAL A 151 14.93 24.73 2.26
C VAL A 151 16.07 24.10 3.07
N GLY A 152 17.30 24.43 2.75
CA GLY A 152 18.51 23.83 3.33
C GLY A 152 18.90 22.51 2.65
N TYR A 153 20.21 22.37 2.33
CA TYR A 153 20.73 21.14 1.73
C TYR A 153 20.72 19.96 2.73
N PRO A 154 20.66 18.71 2.23
CA PRO A 154 20.47 18.32 0.84
C PRO A 154 19.04 18.53 0.36
N VAL A 155 18.89 18.81 -0.95
CA VAL A 155 17.59 18.93 -1.61
C VAL A 155 17.51 17.94 -2.78
N ILE A 156 16.30 17.66 -3.24
CA ILE A 156 16.06 16.84 -4.41
C ILE A 156 15.28 17.63 -5.46
N LEU A 157 15.78 17.64 -6.68
CA LEU A 157 15.07 18.12 -7.86
C LEU A 157 14.24 16.97 -8.44
N LYS A 158 13.01 17.24 -8.81
CA LYS A 158 12.08 16.24 -9.36
C LYS A 158 11.36 16.79 -10.58
N ALA A 159 11.25 15.97 -11.64
CA ALA A 159 10.45 16.31 -12.81
C ALA A 159 8.95 16.40 -12.46
N LYS A 160 8.28 17.47 -12.88
CA LYS A 160 6.83 17.68 -12.67
C LYS A 160 6.00 16.60 -13.38
N ALA A 161 6.38 16.24 -14.58
CA ALA A 161 5.73 15.19 -15.39
C ALA A 161 6.31 13.79 -15.12
N GLY A 162 7.18 13.62 -14.11
CA GLY A 162 8.00 12.43 -13.91
C GLY A 162 7.34 11.35 -13.06
N GLY A 163 7.85 10.14 -13.24
CA GLY A 163 7.55 8.97 -12.43
C GLY A 163 8.67 7.93 -12.50
N GLY A 164 8.69 6.96 -11.59
CA GLY A 164 9.67 5.86 -11.62
C GLY A 164 11.14 6.26 -11.42
N GLY A 165 11.41 7.40 -10.77
CA GLY A 165 12.78 7.84 -10.45
C GLY A 165 13.53 8.56 -11.55
N ARG A 166 12.95 8.74 -12.73
CA ARG A 166 13.56 9.53 -13.82
C ARG A 166 13.35 11.03 -13.61
N GLY A 167 14.37 11.83 -13.98
CA GLY A 167 14.35 13.29 -13.79
C GLY A 167 14.46 13.68 -12.31
N MET A 168 15.09 12.85 -11.48
CA MET A 168 15.39 13.16 -10.08
C MET A 168 16.90 13.30 -9.87
N ARG A 169 17.31 14.37 -9.15
CA ARG A 169 18.71 14.59 -8.77
C ARG A 169 18.78 15.10 -7.34
N ILE A 170 19.60 14.42 -6.54
CA ILE A 170 19.94 14.87 -5.17
C ILE A 170 21.06 15.87 -5.29
N VAL A 171 20.89 17.03 -4.68
CA VAL A 171 21.84 18.14 -4.64
C VAL A 171 22.30 18.35 -3.21
N ARG A 172 23.58 18.19 -2.94
CA ARG A 172 24.15 18.23 -1.60
C ARG A 172 24.68 19.59 -1.18
N ASN A 173 25.01 20.41 -2.16
CA ASN A 173 25.58 21.77 -1.94
C ASN A 173 25.24 22.70 -3.11
N ALA A 174 25.53 23.99 -2.94
CA ALA A 174 25.23 25.02 -3.94
C ALA A 174 26.07 24.89 -5.22
N GLU A 175 27.25 24.30 -5.12
CA GLU A 175 28.18 24.18 -6.27
C GLU A 175 27.71 23.12 -7.29
N GLU A 176 27.06 22.06 -6.79
CA GLU A 176 26.52 20.99 -7.65
C GLU A 176 25.22 21.38 -8.34
N LEU A 177 24.46 22.33 -7.76
CA LEU A 177 23.09 22.61 -8.16
C LEU A 177 22.93 22.98 -9.63
N PRO A 178 23.73 23.91 -10.23
CA PRO A 178 23.58 24.30 -11.61
C PRO A 178 23.65 23.10 -12.57
N ASN A 179 24.69 22.30 -12.45
CA ASN A 179 24.92 21.14 -13.32
C ASN A 179 23.80 20.09 -13.16
N LEU A 180 23.37 19.82 -11.92
CA LEU A 180 22.32 18.83 -11.64
C LEU A 180 20.93 19.32 -12.06
N TYR A 181 20.67 20.64 -12.00
CA TYR A 181 19.44 21.25 -12.49
C TYR A 181 19.31 21.03 -14.01
N HIS A 182 20.33 21.41 -14.78
CA HIS A 182 20.31 21.22 -16.23
C HIS A 182 20.22 19.75 -16.63
N ALA A 183 20.95 18.87 -15.95
CA ALA A 183 20.88 17.42 -16.20
C ALA A 183 19.47 16.86 -15.93
N ALA A 184 18.84 17.23 -14.80
CA ALA A 184 17.50 16.80 -14.46
C ALA A 184 16.44 17.32 -15.44
N SER A 185 16.53 18.62 -15.81
CA SER A 185 15.59 19.25 -16.75
C SER A 185 15.70 18.62 -18.15
N THR A 186 16.93 18.39 -18.66
CA THR A 186 17.15 17.74 -19.96
C THR A 186 16.62 16.31 -19.96
N GLU A 187 16.90 15.53 -18.90
CA GLU A 187 16.38 14.17 -18.77
C GLU A 187 14.85 14.15 -18.74
N ALA A 188 14.24 15.07 -17.98
CA ALA A 188 12.79 15.21 -17.90
C ALA A 188 12.16 15.58 -19.25
N ALA A 189 12.75 16.53 -19.97
CA ALA A 189 12.31 16.92 -21.31
C ALA A 189 12.37 15.76 -22.30
N ASN A 190 13.46 14.99 -22.29
CA ASN A 190 13.65 13.84 -23.17
C ASN A 190 12.71 12.66 -22.82
N ALA A 191 12.48 12.41 -21.54
CA ALA A 191 11.71 11.26 -21.09
C ALA A 191 10.20 11.51 -21.10
N PHE A 192 9.76 12.76 -20.85
CA PHE A 192 8.35 13.10 -20.59
C PHE A 192 7.83 14.24 -21.47
N GLY A 193 8.67 14.82 -22.35
CA GLY A 193 8.31 15.96 -23.18
C GLY A 193 8.18 17.29 -22.40
N ASN A 194 8.51 17.31 -21.11
CA ASN A 194 8.45 18.48 -20.25
C ASN A 194 9.65 18.52 -19.30
N GLY A 195 10.46 19.59 -19.35
CA GLY A 195 11.65 19.79 -18.53
C GLY A 195 11.39 20.52 -17.20
N GLU A 196 10.14 20.84 -16.86
CA GLU A 196 9.78 21.53 -15.62
C GLU A 196 10.14 20.69 -14.39
N LEU A 197 10.85 21.32 -13.45
CA LEU A 197 11.29 20.72 -12.19
C LEU A 197 10.64 21.43 -10.99
N TYR A 198 10.46 20.71 -9.92
CA TYR A 198 10.21 21.25 -8.58
C TYR A 198 11.27 20.74 -7.61
N MET A 199 11.40 21.39 -6.45
CA MET A 199 12.41 21.07 -5.46
C MET A 199 11.77 20.71 -4.12
N GLU A 200 12.35 19.72 -3.44
CA GLU A 200 11.96 19.35 -2.07
C GLU A 200 13.21 19.11 -1.22
N LYS A 201 13.03 19.20 0.11
CA LYS A 201 14.02 18.71 1.06
C LYS A 201 14.28 17.23 0.82
N PHE A 202 15.54 16.84 0.78
CA PHE A 202 15.92 15.43 0.73
C PHE A 202 16.23 14.93 2.14
N ILE A 203 15.53 13.88 2.57
CA ILE A 203 15.80 13.19 3.83
C ILE A 203 16.73 12.02 3.51
N GLU A 204 17.89 11.98 4.17
CA GLU A 204 18.93 11.00 3.84
C GLU A 204 18.61 9.60 4.34
N ARG A 205 18.04 9.50 5.52
CA ARG A 205 17.70 8.22 6.18
C ARG A 205 16.25 8.24 6.70
N PRO A 206 15.26 8.36 5.80
CA PRO A 206 13.88 8.45 6.23
C PRO A 206 13.36 7.10 6.70
N ARG A 207 12.37 7.14 7.61
CA ARG A 207 11.46 6.03 7.84
C ARG A 207 10.17 6.25 7.07
N HIS A 208 9.54 5.16 6.66
CA HIS A 208 8.24 5.18 6.01
C HIS A 208 7.17 4.81 7.04
N ILE A 209 6.43 5.79 7.47
CA ILE A 209 5.33 5.66 8.45
C ILE A 209 4.02 5.95 7.75
N GLU A 210 3.00 5.15 8.01
CA GLU A 210 1.70 5.38 7.42
C GLU A 210 0.58 5.20 8.43
N PHE A 211 -0.51 5.96 8.28
CA PHE A 211 -1.66 5.91 9.17
C PHE A 211 -2.87 5.34 8.45
N GLN A 212 -3.45 4.29 9.04
CA GLN A 212 -4.71 3.71 8.56
C GLN A 212 -5.86 4.62 8.92
N VAL A 213 -6.75 4.90 7.96
CA VAL A 213 -7.97 5.67 8.20
C VAL A 213 -9.20 4.90 7.74
N LEU A 214 -10.31 5.16 8.42
CA LEU A 214 -11.66 4.81 8.01
C LEU A 214 -12.54 6.06 8.11
N ALA A 215 -13.41 6.26 7.13
CA ALA A 215 -14.38 7.34 7.13
C ALA A 215 -15.74 6.83 6.65
N ASP A 216 -16.82 7.21 7.34
CA ASP A 216 -18.16 6.85 6.92
C ASP A 216 -18.80 7.93 6.01
N GLU A 217 -19.95 7.62 5.44
CA GLU A 217 -20.71 8.55 4.58
C GLU A 217 -21.41 9.67 5.37
N HIS A 218 -21.32 9.63 6.71
CA HIS A 218 -21.92 10.60 7.64
C HIS A 218 -20.94 11.67 8.12
N GLY A 219 -19.70 11.67 7.61
CA GLY A 219 -18.65 12.62 7.95
C GLY A 219 -17.82 12.25 9.19
N ASN A 220 -17.98 11.05 9.73
CA ASN A 220 -17.12 10.61 10.82
C ASN A 220 -15.83 10.00 10.25
N VAL A 221 -14.69 10.34 10.85
CA VAL A 221 -13.37 9.84 10.48
C VAL A 221 -12.68 9.27 11.71
N ALA A 222 -12.03 8.12 11.55
CA ALA A 222 -11.20 7.48 12.56
C ALA A 222 -9.83 7.13 11.98
N THR A 223 -8.77 7.29 12.77
CA THR A 223 -7.46 6.70 12.49
C THR A 223 -7.29 5.42 13.32
N LEU A 224 -6.71 4.40 12.70
CA LEU A 224 -6.52 3.08 13.33
C LEU A 224 -5.02 2.81 13.55
N PHE A 225 -4.32 3.80 14.08
CA PHE A 225 -2.90 3.80 14.35
C PHE A 225 -2.02 3.73 13.09
N GLU A 226 -0.71 3.65 13.32
CA GLU A 226 0.30 3.64 12.28
C GLU A 226 0.87 2.26 12.01
N ARG A 227 1.52 2.16 10.83
CA ARG A 227 2.40 1.06 10.42
C ARG A 227 3.78 1.61 10.07
N GLU A 228 4.79 0.84 10.32
CA GLU A 228 6.18 1.06 9.92
C GLU A 228 6.46 0.22 8.68
N CYS A 229 6.80 0.87 7.56
CA CYS A 229 6.99 0.24 6.25
C CYS A 229 8.38 0.52 5.65
N SER A 230 9.38 0.77 6.48
CA SER A 230 10.72 1.18 6.05
C SER A 230 11.53 0.05 5.41
N ILE A 231 11.23 -1.22 5.70
CA ILE A 231 11.92 -2.35 5.06
C ILE A 231 11.35 -2.55 3.66
N GLN A 232 12.04 -1.97 2.69
CA GLN A 232 11.61 -1.96 1.29
C GLN A 232 12.80 -2.06 0.33
N ARG A 233 12.55 -2.56 -0.88
CA ARG A 233 13.52 -2.63 -1.96
C ARG A 233 12.95 -1.94 -3.19
N ARG A 234 13.66 -0.93 -3.72
CA ARG A 234 13.20 -0.14 -4.89
C ARG A 234 11.77 0.37 -4.71
N HIS A 235 11.46 0.89 -3.53
CA HIS A 235 10.12 1.39 -3.12
C HIS A 235 9.01 0.31 -3.05
N GLN A 236 9.38 -0.98 -3.08
CA GLN A 236 8.46 -2.09 -2.80
C GLN A 236 8.65 -2.55 -1.36
N LYS A 237 7.61 -2.45 -0.56
CA LYS A 237 7.58 -2.88 0.85
C LYS A 237 7.80 -4.41 0.91
N LEU A 238 8.57 -4.87 1.88
CA LEU A 238 8.92 -6.28 2.10
C LEU A 238 8.47 -6.79 3.46
N ILE A 239 8.64 -5.94 4.49
CA ILE A 239 8.23 -6.21 5.87
C ILE A 239 7.56 -4.96 6.40
N GLU A 240 6.41 -5.16 7.01
CA GLU A 240 5.64 -4.12 7.68
C GLU A 240 5.37 -4.52 9.13
N GLU A 241 5.42 -3.55 10.04
CA GLU A 241 5.10 -3.79 11.44
C GLU A 241 4.19 -2.70 12.01
N ALA A 242 3.42 -3.05 13.03
CA ALA A 242 2.56 -2.15 13.78
C ALA A 242 2.59 -2.51 15.27
N PRO A 243 2.70 -1.49 16.15
CA PRO A 243 2.99 -0.08 15.85
C PRO A 243 4.45 0.16 15.46
N SER A 244 4.75 1.38 14.98
CA SER A 244 6.12 1.83 14.79
C SER A 244 6.81 2.06 16.14
N LEU A 245 8.07 1.68 16.23
CA LEU A 245 8.91 1.94 17.41
C LEU A 245 9.26 3.43 17.59
N GLN A 246 9.11 4.24 16.55
CA GLN A 246 9.52 5.64 16.53
C GLN A 246 8.36 6.61 16.80
N VAL A 247 7.11 6.18 16.57
CA VAL A 247 5.94 7.04 16.77
C VAL A 247 5.54 7.08 18.25
N THR A 248 5.74 8.23 18.87
CA THR A 248 5.36 8.44 20.26
C THR A 248 3.84 8.61 20.43
N PRO A 249 3.28 8.40 21.63
CA PRO A 249 1.86 8.64 21.89
C PRO A 249 1.41 10.08 21.57
N LYS A 250 2.28 11.07 21.80
CA LYS A 250 2.02 12.48 21.49
C LYS A 250 1.91 12.71 19.98
N MET A 251 2.90 12.24 19.21
CA MET A 251 2.90 12.34 17.74
C MET A 251 1.64 11.67 17.15
N ARG A 252 1.30 10.49 17.65
CA ARG A 252 0.10 9.76 17.21
C ARG A 252 -1.16 10.57 17.42
N GLN A 253 -1.30 11.22 18.58
CA GLN A 253 -2.47 12.06 18.91
C GLN A 253 -2.53 13.32 18.02
N GLU A 254 -1.40 13.97 17.77
CA GLU A 254 -1.32 15.16 16.93
C GLU A 254 -1.68 14.85 15.46
N ILE A 255 -1.15 13.76 14.93
CA ILE A 255 -1.48 13.31 13.57
C ILE A 255 -2.94 12.86 13.47
N ASP A 256 -3.45 12.08 14.43
CA ASP A 256 -4.86 11.67 14.48
C ASP A 256 -5.79 12.89 14.38
N HIS A 257 -5.57 13.89 15.24
CA HIS A 257 -6.40 15.11 15.23
C HIS A 257 -6.34 15.85 13.88
N THR A 258 -5.15 15.94 13.31
CA THR A 258 -4.93 16.66 12.04
C THR A 258 -5.56 15.91 10.86
N LEU A 259 -5.38 14.58 10.80
CA LEU A 259 -5.96 13.75 9.73
C LEU A 259 -7.48 13.70 9.79
N ARG A 260 -8.08 13.55 10.96
CA ARG A 260 -9.55 13.58 11.12
C ARG A 260 -10.13 14.87 10.55
N ARG A 261 -9.58 16.01 10.91
CA ARG A 261 -10.04 17.31 10.39
C ARG A 261 -9.87 17.40 8.87
N CYS A 262 -8.67 17.07 8.35
CA CYS A 262 -8.39 17.14 6.93
C CYS A 262 -9.32 16.23 6.11
N LEU A 263 -9.49 14.99 6.52
CA LEU A 263 -10.28 14.00 5.79
C LEU A 263 -11.78 14.30 5.85
N THR A 264 -12.26 14.91 6.94
CA THR A 264 -13.64 15.43 7.01
C THR A 264 -13.82 16.59 6.03
N GLU A 265 -12.88 17.54 5.96
CA GLU A 265 -12.96 18.70 5.06
C GLU A 265 -12.98 18.30 3.58
N ILE A 266 -12.24 17.27 3.18
CA ILE A 266 -12.23 16.78 1.79
C ILE A 266 -13.35 15.80 1.46
N GLY A 267 -14.18 15.43 2.45
CA GLY A 267 -15.26 14.48 2.27
C GLY A 267 -14.79 13.05 2.00
N TYR A 268 -13.69 12.62 2.64
CA TYR A 268 -13.17 11.26 2.48
C TYR A 268 -14.18 10.23 2.96
N GLN A 269 -14.25 9.09 2.26
CA GLN A 269 -15.11 7.97 2.62
C GLN A 269 -14.36 6.65 2.44
N ASN A 270 -14.73 5.63 3.20
CA ASN A 270 -14.20 4.28 3.20
C ASN A 270 -12.78 4.18 3.77
N ALA A 271 -12.03 3.12 3.43
CA ALA A 271 -10.68 2.90 3.92
C ALA A 271 -9.65 3.66 3.09
N GLY A 272 -8.63 4.17 3.75
CA GLY A 272 -7.48 4.79 3.11
C GLY A 272 -6.25 4.76 4.01
N THR A 273 -5.12 5.11 3.44
CA THR A 273 -3.85 5.19 4.16
C THR A 273 -3.12 6.47 3.80
N VAL A 274 -2.70 7.22 4.81
CA VAL A 274 -1.92 8.44 4.64
C VAL A 274 -0.46 8.12 4.94
N GLU A 275 0.41 8.28 3.95
CA GLU A 275 1.82 7.91 4.01
C GLU A 275 2.70 9.13 4.31
N PHE A 276 3.69 8.91 5.20
CA PHE A 276 4.65 9.91 5.64
C PHE A 276 6.09 9.40 5.55
N LEU A 277 7.02 10.32 5.30
CA LEU A 277 8.41 10.13 5.69
C LEU A 277 8.65 10.75 7.06
N MET A 278 9.33 10.00 7.92
CA MET A 278 9.85 10.51 9.18
C MET A 278 11.35 10.75 9.02
N ASP A 279 11.82 11.93 9.40
CA ASP A 279 13.25 12.24 9.39
C ASP A 279 13.97 11.76 10.67
N GLU A 280 15.26 12.06 10.76
CA GLU A 280 16.10 11.65 11.90
C GLU A 280 15.74 12.40 13.20
N ASP A 281 15.09 13.56 13.09
CA ASP A 281 14.60 14.35 14.23
C ASP A 281 13.20 13.89 14.70
N GLY A 282 12.59 12.94 13.98
CA GLY A 282 11.28 12.39 14.28
C GLY A 282 10.11 13.19 13.69
N GLU A 283 10.38 14.15 12.80
CA GLU A 283 9.33 14.94 12.15
C GLU A 283 8.70 14.15 10.99
N LEU A 284 7.36 14.16 10.93
CA LEU A 284 6.59 13.46 9.91
C LEU A 284 6.22 14.40 8.75
N TYR A 285 6.45 13.97 7.52
CA TYR A 285 6.13 14.72 6.31
C TYR A 285 5.28 13.89 5.37
N PHE A 286 4.11 14.39 5.00
CA PHE A 286 3.19 13.76 4.06
C PHE A 286 3.86 13.49 2.71
N ILE A 287 3.67 12.28 2.18
CA ILE A 287 4.11 11.87 0.84
C ILE A 287 2.90 11.77 -0.09
N GLU A 288 1.99 10.87 0.25
CA GLU A 288 0.82 10.55 -0.56
C GLU A 288 -0.31 9.93 0.29
N MET A 289 -1.48 9.81 -0.29
CA MET A 289 -2.59 9.08 0.27
C MET A 289 -3.05 8.00 -0.69
N ASN A 290 -3.04 6.77 -0.23
CA ASN A 290 -3.66 5.66 -0.95
C ASN A 290 -5.15 5.59 -0.63
N THR A 291 -5.97 5.78 -1.65
CA THR A 291 -7.44 5.85 -1.52
C THR A 291 -8.10 4.48 -1.59
N ARG A 292 -7.50 3.50 -0.91
CA ARG A 292 -7.88 2.07 -0.91
C ARG A 292 -7.35 1.37 0.32
N ILE A 293 -7.72 0.11 0.48
CA ILE A 293 -7.05 -0.79 1.42
C ILE A 293 -5.60 -1.07 0.97
N GLN A 294 -4.68 -1.25 1.90
CA GLN A 294 -3.28 -1.62 1.64
C GLN A 294 -3.04 -3.12 1.77
N VAL A 295 -1.94 -3.62 1.17
CA VAL A 295 -1.50 -5.01 1.32
C VAL A 295 -1.33 -5.36 2.79
N GLU A 296 -0.67 -4.47 3.54
CA GLU A 296 -0.26 -4.56 4.94
C GLU A 296 -1.37 -4.25 5.96
N HIS A 297 -2.63 -4.14 5.52
CA HIS A 297 -3.75 -3.94 6.46
C HIS A 297 -3.85 -4.97 7.59
N PRO A 298 -3.39 -6.22 7.42
CA PRO A 298 -3.50 -7.24 8.47
C PRO A 298 -2.76 -6.91 9.76
N VAL A 299 -1.64 -6.15 9.73
CA VAL A 299 -0.95 -5.77 10.95
C VAL A 299 -1.79 -4.81 11.79
N THR A 300 -2.53 -3.89 11.14
CA THR A 300 -3.50 -3.03 11.82
C THR A 300 -4.68 -3.83 12.38
N GLU A 301 -5.21 -4.79 11.62
CA GLU A 301 -6.29 -5.68 12.10
C GLU A 301 -5.87 -6.42 13.37
N PHE A 302 -4.64 -6.93 13.43
CA PHE A 302 -4.15 -7.65 14.60
C PHE A 302 -4.02 -6.78 15.86
N ILE A 303 -3.48 -5.57 15.73
CA ILE A 303 -3.28 -4.71 16.90
C ILE A 303 -4.57 -4.00 17.37
N THR A 304 -5.59 -3.91 16.51
CA THR A 304 -6.84 -3.20 16.83
C THR A 304 -8.03 -4.14 17.06
N GLY A 305 -7.98 -5.35 16.51
CA GLY A 305 -9.12 -6.27 16.45
C GLY A 305 -10.22 -5.85 15.47
N VAL A 306 -10.00 -4.83 14.64
CA VAL A 306 -10.95 -4.32 13.63
C VAL A 306 -10.71 -5.03 12.30
N ASP A 307 -11.73 -5.70 11.76
CA ASP A 307 -11.70 -6.25 10.40
C ASP A 307 -11.93 -5.13 9.38
N LEU A 308 -10.84 -4.68 8.74
CA LEU A 308 -10.87 -3.53 7.84
C LEU A 308 -11.67 -3.80 6.56
N VAL A 309 -11.66 -5.02 6.05
CA VAL A 309 -12.42 -5.38 4.84
C VAL A 309 -13.92 -5.44 5.13
N LYS A 310 -14.33 -5.98 6.28
CA LYS A 310 -15.73 -5.89 6.73
C LYS A 310 -16.14 -4.44 6.96
N ALA A 311 -15.26 -3.63 7.56
CA ALA A 311 -15.53 -2.21 7.76
C ALA A 311 -15.78 -1.49 6.41
N GLN A 312 -14.99 -1.79 5.37
CA GLN A 312 -15.21 -1.24 4.03
C GLN A 312 -16.59 -1.59 3.47
N LEU A 313 -17.01 -2.85 3.62
CA LEU A 313 -18.32 -3.33 3.15
C LEU A 313 -19.47 -2.64 3.92
N LEU A 314 -19.38 -2.56 5.23
CA LEU A 314 -20.38 -1.95 6.11
C LEU A 314 -20.51 -0.44 5.87
N ILE A 315 -19.39 0.27 5.74
CA ILE A 315 -19.38 1.71 5.43
C ILE A 315 -20.06 1.96 4.08
N ALA A 316 -19.71 1.19 3.06
CA ALA A 316 -20.29 1.35 1.73
C ALA A 316 -21.79 1.02 1.67
N ASP A 317 -22.29 0.20 2.60
CA ASP A 317 -23.72 -0.09 2.80
C ASP A 317 -24.43 0.99 3.65
N GLY A 318 -23.71 2.04 4.10
CA GLY A 318 -24.28 3.19 4.82
C GLY A 318 -24.16 3.12 6.35
N GLU A 319 -23.45 2.14 6.91
CA GLU A 319 -23.26 2.04 8.36
C GLU A 319 -22.35 3.15 8.91
N LYS A 320 -22.64 3.60 10.12
CA LYS A 320 -21.81 4.58 10.83
C LYS A 320 -20.62 3.92 11.48
N LEU A 321 -19.49 4.64 11.55
CA LEU A 321 -18.28 4.15 12.24
C LEU A 321 -18.55 3.76 13.70
N SER A 322 -19.48 4.44 14.38
CA SER A 322 -19.86 4.10 15.76
C SER A 322 -20.48 2.71 15.94
N ASN A 323 -20.99 2.11 14.85
CA ASN A 323 -21.56 0.75 14.86
C ASN A 323 -20.51 -0.29 14.46
N ILE A 324 -19.40 0.14 13.85
CA ILE A 324 -18.34 -0.72 13.30
C ILE A 324 -17.16 -0.80 14.28
N LEU A 325 -16.77 0.34 14.84
CA LEU A 325 -15.60 0.45 15.70
C LEU A 325 -16.00 0.30 17.18
N PRO A 326 -15.11 -0.24 18.02
CA PRO A 326 -15.33 -0.25 19.46
C PRO A 326 -15.40 1.19 20.00
N ALA A 327 -16.18 1.40 21.08
CA ALA A 327 -16.34 2.72 21.71
C ALA A 327 -14.99 3.36 22.10
N LYS A 328 -13.99 2.55 22.42
CA LYS A 328 -12.61 2.95 22.62
C LYS A 328 -11.71 2.05 21.77
N LEU A 329 -11.05 2.65 20.79
CA LEU A 329 -10.04 1.96 19.99
C LEU A 329 -8.76 1.83 20.83
N GLU A 330 -8.30 0.60 21.03
CA GLU A 330 -7.09 0.29 21.78
C GLU A 330 -6.11 -0.47 20.91
N MET A 331 -4.84 -0.14 21.07
CA MET A 331 -3.74 -0.86 20.43
C MET A 331 -3.24 -1.97 21.37
N ARG A 332 -3.11 -3.20 20.87
CA ARG A 332 -2.73 -4.38 21.65
C ARG A 332 -1.59 -5.12 20.98
N GLY A 333 -0.50 -5.29 21.73
CA GLY A 333 0.65 -6.05 21.27
C GLY A 333 1.39 -5.42 20.09
N HIS A 334 2.02 -6.29 19.30
CA HIS A 334 2.81 -5.93 18.12
C HIS A 334 2.59 -6.96 17.02
N ALA A 335 2.38 -6.50 15.79
CA ALA A 335 2.20 -7.35 14.63
C ALA A 335 3.28 -7.08 13.59
N ILE A 336 3.71 -8.13 12.90
CA ILE A 336 4.68 -8.06 11.79
C ILE A 336 4.12 -8.85 10.62
N GLU A 337 4.21 -8.28 9.41
CA GLU A 337 3.89 -8.93 8.15
C GLU A 337 5.16 -9.08 7.31
N CYS A 338 5.34 -10.25 6.68
CA CYS A 338 6.32 -10.50 5.64
C CYS A 338 5.62 -10.82 4.33
N ARG A 339 5.95 -10.10 3.26
CA ARG A 339 5.47 -10.40 1.91
C ARG A 339 6.26 -11.55 1.33
N ILE A 340 5.61 -12.68 1.10
CA ILE A 340 6.23 -13.85 0.47
C ILE A 340 6.01 -13.75 -1.04
N ASN A 341 7.10 -13.41 -1.74
CA ASN A 341 7.11 -13.24 -3.19
C ASN A 341 7.73 -14.47 -3.87
N ALA A 342 7.17 -14.83 -5.02
CA ALA A 342 7.74 -15.82 -5.93
C ALA A 342 8.91 -15.19 -6.71
N GLU A 343 10.05 -15.05 -6.04
CA GLU A 343 11.27 -14.41 -6.54
C GLU A 343 12.51 -15.12 -6.02
N HIS A 344 13.56 -15.10 -6.82
CA HIS A 344 14.88 -15.56 -6.37
C HIS A 344 15.40 -14.67 -5.23
N PRO A 345 15.77 -15.21 -4.05
CA PRO A 345 16.04 -14.42 -2.85
C PRO A 345 17.28 -13.52 -2.92
N VAL A 346 18.15 -13.73 -3.92
CA VAL A 346 19.38 -12.94 -4.13
C VAL A 346 19.29 -12.08 -5.39
N LYS A 347 18.85 -12.66 -6.51
CA LYS A 347 18.77 -11.95 -7.80
C LYS A 347 17.50 -11.15 -7.97
N PHE A 348 16.46 -11.47 -7.19
CA PHE A 348 15.13 -10.83 -7.25
C PHE A 348 14.44 -10.97 -8.61
N THR A 349 14.81 -11.98 -9.38
CA THR A 349 14.11 -12.31 -10.61
C THR A 349 12.83 -13.07 -10.29
N PRO A 350 11.71 -12.79 -10.98
CA PRO A 350 10.47 -13.51 -10.79
C PRO A 350 10.64 -15.01 -11.01
N SER A 351 9.99 -15.82 -10.19
CA SER A 351 10.00 -17.28 -10.25
C SER A 351 8.58 -17.81 -10.45
N ALA A 352 8.04 -17.58 -11.65
CA ALA A 352 6.77 -18.18 -12.05
C ALA A 352 6.92 -19.69 -12.25
N GLY A 353 5.86 -20.46 -11.97
CA GLY A 353 5.92 -21.91 -12.15
C GLY A 353 4.92 -22.68 -11.31
N LYS A 354 5.04 -24.00 -11.34
CA LYS A 354 4.17 -24.90 -10.57
C LYS A 354 4.72 -25.11 -9.17
N ILE A 355 3.88 -24.93 -8.17
CA ILE A 355 4.19 -25.22 -6.77
C ILE A 355 4.02 -26.73 -6.55
N THR A 356 5.09 -27.43 -6.15
CA THR A 356 5.05 -28.87 -5.90
C THR A 356 4.75 -29.22 -4.44
N ALA A 357 5.11 -28.34 -3.49
CA ALA A 357 4.71 -28.45 -2.09
C ALA A 357 4.39 -27.05 -1.55
N PHE A 358 3.36 -26.96 -0.72
CA PHE A 358 2.93 -25.72 -0.07
C PHE A 358 2.42 -26.05 1.33
N ASN A 359 3.20 -25.71 2.35
CA ASN A 359 2.85 -25.93 3.75
C ASN A 359 2.94 -24.62 4.51
N VAL A 360 1.80 -24.08 4.91
CA VAL A 360 1.73 -22.82 5.67
C VAL A 360 2.01 -23.05 7.15
N PRO A 361 2.74 -22.14 7.81
CA PRO A 361 2.93 -22.18 9.25
C PRO A 361 1.64 -21.90 10.00
N GLY A 362 1.54 -22.38 11.22
CA GLY A 362 0.40 -22.18 12.10
C GLY A 362 0.81 -21.84 13.52
N GLY A 363 -0.17 -21.89 14.44
CA GLY A 363 0.00 -21.60 15.85
C GLY A 363 -0.62 -20.28 16.29
N ASN A 364 -0.61 -20.03 17.61
CA ASN A 364 -1.25 -18.85 18.18
C ASN A 364 -0.61 -17.54 17.67
N GLY A 365 -1.44 -16.65 17.14
CA GLY A 365 -1.01 -15.35 16.59
C GLY A 365 -0.26 -15.47 15.25
N VAL A 366 -0.50 -16.52 14.46
CA VAL A 366 0.03 -16.67 13.10
C VAL A 366 -1.13 -16.72 12.11
N ARG A 367 -1.07 -15.89 11.07
CA ARG A 367 -2.03 -15.81 9.95
C ARG A 367 -1.28 -15.86 8.64
N VAL A 368 -1.82 -16.57 7.66
CA VAL A 368 -1.32 -16.57 6.29
C VAL A 368 -2.47 -16.23 5.34
N ASP A 369 -2.33 -15.12 4.61
CA ASP A 369 -3.25 -14.74 3.54
C ASP A 369 -2.64 -15.17 2.21
N THR A 370 -3.29 -16.09 1.50
CA THR A 370 -2.80 -16.66 0.24
C THR A 370 -3.92 -17.27 -0.59
N VAL A 371 -3.70 -17.35 -1.90
CA VAL A 371 -4.52 -18.18 -2.82
C VAL A 371 -3.74 -19.37 -3.35
N GLN A 372 -2.52 -19.58 -2.86
CA GLN A 372 -1.67 -20.66 -3.33
C GLN A 372 -1.94 -21.96 -2.56
N TYR A 373 -1.66 -23.07 -3.24
CA TYR A 373 -1.79 -24.44 -2.73
C TYR A 373 -0.84 -25.36 -3.49
N ALA A 374 -0.60 -26.55 -2.96
CA ALA A 374 0.18 -27.58 -3.67
C ALA A 374 -0.47 -27.91 -5.02
N GLU A 375 0.34 -28.05 -6.08
CA GLU A 375 -0.09 -28.21 -7.49
C GLU A 375 -0.65 -26.92 -8.14
N GLY A 376 -0.72 -25.80 -7.42
CA GLY A 376 -1.06 -24.48 -7.96
C GLY A 376 0.02 -23.94 -8.90
N VAL A 377 -0.34 -22.97 -9.72
CA VAL A 377 0.59 -22.33 -10.67
C VAL A 377 0.68 -20.85 -10.38
N VAL A 378 1.88 -20.32 -10.24
CA VAL A 378 2.17 -18.89 -10.19
C VAL A 378 2.34 -18.39 -11.63
N PRO A 379 1.38 -17.60 -12.16
CA PRO A 379 1.46 -17.13 -13.53
C PRO A 379 2.48 -15.98 -13.67
N PRO A 380 3.13 -15.83 -14.85
CA PRO A 380 4.14 -14.78 -15.07
C PRO A 380 3.56 -13.39 -15.41
N TYR A 381 2.25 -13.23 -15.40
CA TYR A 381 1.57 -12.03 -15.91
C TYR A 381 1.29 -10.96 -14.84
N TYR A 382 1.46 -11.31 -13.56
CA TYR A 382 1.05 -10.49 -12.42
C TYR A 382 2.19 -10.32 -11.42
N ASP A 383 1.92 -9.54 -10.37
CA ASP A 383 2.85 -9.37 -9.25
C ASP A 383 3.27 -10.73 -8.65
N SER A 384 4.48 -10.76 -8.14
CA SER A 384 5.11 -11.97 -7.57
C SER A 384 4.58 -12.35 -6.18
N LEU A 385 3.74 -11.53 -5.54
CA LEU A 385 3.19 -11.81 -4.20
C LEU A 385 2.33 -13.06 -4.22
N ILE A 386 2.75 -14.08 -3.47
CA ILE A 386 2.05 -15.37 -3.37
C ILE A 386 1.41 -15.60 -2.00
N ALA A 387 1.93 -14.96 -0.97
CA ALA A 387 1.36 -15.02 0.38
C ALA A 387 1.80 -13.82 1.21
N LYS A 388 1.01 -13.50 2.22
CA LYS A 388 1.42 -12.65 3.35
C LYS A 388 1.49 -13.54 4.58
N LEU A 389 2.63 -13.51 5.27
CA LEU A 389 2.80 -14.16 6.56
C LEU A 389 2.73 -13.09 7.64
N ILE A 390 1.73 -13.16 8.49
CA ILE A 390 1.47 -12.17 9.53
C ILE A 390 1.55 -12.84 10.90
N VAL A 391 2.22 -12.20 11.85
CA VAL A 391 2.28 -12.68 13.24
C VAL A 391 1.87 -11.56 14.20
N HIS A 392 1.38 -11.98 15.38
CA HIS A 392 1.04 -11.08 16.48
C HIS A 392 1.59 -11.61 17.81
N GLY A 393 2.25 -10.75 18.56
CA GLY A 393 2.77 -11.01 19.90
C GLY A 393 2.32 -9.94 20.90
N ASN A 394 2.53 -10.19 22.18
CA ASN A 394 2.27 -9.21 23.24
C ASN A 394 3.21 -7.99 23.13
N ASP A 395 4.37 -8.20 22.55
CA ASP A 395 5.37 -7.19 22.24
C ASP A 395 6.14 -7.55 20.95
N ARG A 396 7.06 -6.68 20.52
CA ARG A 396 7.86 -6.90 19.31
C ARG A 396 8.77 -8.12 19.42
N ALA A 397 9.33 -8.39 20.59
CA ALA A 397 10.24 -9.53 20.79
C ALA A 397 9.50 -10.86 20.58
N GLU A 398 8.29 -10.99 21.12
CA GLU A 398 7.45 -12.15 20.90
C GLU A 398 6.99 -12.26 19.45
N ALA A 399 6.61 -11.15 18.81
CA ALA A 399 6.24 -11.14 17.39
C ALA A 399 7.42 -11.58 16.50
N MET A 400 8.64 -11.10 16.76
CA MET A 400 9.85 -11.52 16.04
C MET A 400 10.13 -13.01 16.21
N ALA A 401 10.07 -13.54 17.42
CA ALA A 401 10.28 -14.96 17.68
C ALA A 401 9.24 -15.84 16.96
N LYS A 402 7.98 -15.40 16.91
CA LYS A 402 6.91 -16.06 16.15
C LYS A 402 7.19 -16.03 14.65
N MET A 403 7.67 -14.90 14.11
CA MET A 403 7.98 -14.77 12.70
C MET A 403 9.17 -15.63 12.29
N GLU A 404 10.26 -15.64 13.07
CA GLU A 404 11.42 -16.52 12.83
C GLU A 404 11.00 -18.00 12.78
N ARG A 405 10.21 -18.44 13.74
CA ARG A 405 9.65 -19.81 13.75
C ARG A 405 8.75 -20.05 12.53
N ALA A 406 7.87 -19.14 12.22
CA ALA A 406 6.91 -19.29 11.13
C ALA A 406 7.61 -19.34 9.75
N LEU A 407 8.59 -18.46 9.51
CA LEU A 407 9.43 -18.50 8.30
C LEU A 407 10.18 -19.83 8.15
N GLY A 408 10.67 -20.41 9.25
CA GLY A 408 11.32 -21.74 9.25
C GLY A 408 10.36 -22.90 8.97
N GLN A 409 9.06 -22.71 9.17
CA GLN A 409 8.03 -23.72 8.93
C GLN A 409 7.27 -23.52 7.60
N PHE A 410 7.48 -22.40 6.92
CA PHE A 410 6.80 -22.11 5.66
C PHE A 410 7.55 -22.79 4.51
N ILE A 411 6.99 -23.89 4.00
CA ILE A 411 7.57 -24.69 2.93
C ILE A 411 6.89 -24.39 1.62
N VAL A 412 7.66 -23.88 0.66
CA VAL A 412 7.23 -23.68 -0.73
C VAL A 412 8.28 -24.35 -1.62
N GLN A 413 7.87 -25.28 -2.47
CA GLN A 413 8.76 -25.98 -3.40
C GLN A 413 8.22 -25.89 -4.83
N GLY A 414 9.11 -26.05 -5.81
CA GLY A 414 8.80 -25.93 -7.24
C GLY A 414 9.07 -24.55 -7.81
N ILE A 415 9.13 -23.54 -6.96
CA ILE A 415 9.48 -22.15 -7.29
C ILE A 415 10.43 -21.59 -6.22
N GLU A 416 11.12 -20.50 -6.54
CA GLU A 416 11.90 -19.74 -5.58
C GLU A 416 11.06 -18.68 -4.89
N THR A 417 11.39 -18.36 -3.62
CA THR A 417 10.65 -17.39 -2.82
C THR A 417 11.56 -16.45 -2.04
N SER A 418 10.98 -15.33 -1.56
CA SER A 418 11.64 -14.38 -0.68
C SER A 418 11.84 -14.88 0.76
N ILE A 419 11.39 -16.08 1.14
CA ILE A 419 11.53 -16.62 2.51
C ILE A 419 12.96 -16.54 3.04
N PRO A 420 14.00 -17.00 2.29
CA PRO A 420 15.39 -16.92 2.79
C PRO A 420 15.87 -15.49 3.02
N LEU A 421 15.42 -14.54 2.20
CA LEU A 421 15.73 -13.12 2.41
C LEU A 421 15.12 -12.60 3.72
N HIS A 422 13.88 -12.95 4.02
CA HIS A 422 13.26 -12.58 5.29
C HIS A 422 14.00 -13.17 6.49
N GLN A 423 14.39 -14.44 6.42
CA GLN A 423 15.19 -15.08 7.48
C GLN A 423 16.51 -14.33 7.73
N GLU A 424 17.19 -13.87 6.68
CA GLU A 424 18.41 -13.06 6.81
C GLU A 424 18.12 -11.69 7.45
N ILE A 425 17.04 -11.02 7.05
CA ILE A 425 16.64 -9.73 7.66
C ILE A 425 16.37 -9.91 9.15
N PHE A 426 15.67 -10.96 9.56
CA PHE A 426 15.37 -11.26 10.97
C PHE A 426 16.62 -11.64 11.78
N ALA A 427 17.66 -12.17 11.14
CA ALA A 427 18.96 -12.44 11.78
C ALA A 427 19.84 -11.18 11.93
N ASN A 428 19.53 -10.09 11.21
CA ASN A 428 20.33 -8.88 11.23
C ASN A 428 20.14 -8.09 12.54
N GLU A 429 21.23 -7.69 13.17
CA GLU A 429 21.21 -7.01 14.48
C GLU A 429 20.52 -5.64 14.44
N ASP A 430 20.74 -4.83 13.39
CA ASP A 430 20.12 -3.50 13.25
C ASP A 430 18.61 -3.65 13.15
N PHE A 431 18.11 -4.63 12.38
CA PHE A 431 16.70 -4.93 12.30
C PHE A 431 16.13 -5.35 13.66
N ARG A 432 16.82 -6.24 14.36
CA ARG A 432 16.42 -6.70 15.72
C ARG A 432 16.33 -5.56 16.72
N LYS A 433 17.25 -4.61 16.67
CA LYS A 433 17.25 -3.42 17.53
C LYS A 433 16.24 -2.34 17.11
N GLY A 434 15.65 -2.45 15.90
CA GLY A 434 14.77 -1.42 15.34
C GLY A 434 15.54 -0.23 14.74
N GLU A 435 16.83 -0.40 14.44
CA GLU A 435 17.73 0.62 13.89
C GLU A 435 17.77 0.53 12.36
N PHE A 436 16.65 0.78 11.69
CA PHE A 436 16.54 0.70 10.24
C PHE A 436 15.82 1.93 9.66
N ASP A 437 16.00 2.13 8.37
CA ASP A 437 15.41 3.18 7.55
C ASP A 437 15.11 2.62 6.15
N THR A 438 14.60 3.44 5.22
CA THR A 438 14.27 2.99 3.86
C THR A 438 15.46 2.51 3.03
N LYS A 439 16.71 2.79 3.46
CA LYS A 439 17.94 2.32 2.83
C LYS A 439 18.52 1.05 3.46
N PHE A 440 17.82 0.47 4.42
CA PHE A 440 18.28 -0.76 5.10
C PHE A 440 18.64 -1.87 4.11
N MET A 441 17.77 -2.13 3.13
CA MET A 441 18.02 -3.18 2.12
C MET A 441 19.24 -2.88 1.25
N GLU A 442 19.51 -1.62 0.92
CA GLU A 442 20.71 -1.23 0.15
C GLU A 442 21.97 -1.59 0.92
N ARG A 443 22.00 -1.28 2.23
CA ARG A 443 23.14 -1.63 3.11
C ARG A 443 23.30 -3.13 3.28
N LEU A 444 22.20 -3.86 3.52
CA LEU A 444 22.22 -5.32 3.67
C LEU A 444 22.76 -6.00 2.41
N LEU A 445 22.31 -5.59 1.23
CA LEU A 445 22.75 -6.17 -0.04
C LEU A 445 24.18 -5.76 -0.41
N ALA A 446 24.64 -4.55 -0.04
CA ALA A 446 26.03 -4.15 -0.24
C ALA A 446 26.99 -5.00 0.63
N ALA A 447 26.61 -5.31 1.85
CA ALA A 447 27.40 -6.16 2.76
C ALA A 447 27.55 -7.62 2.25
N ARG A 448 26.61 -8.13 1.45
CA ARG A 448 26.75 -9.46 0.80
C ARG A 448 27.85 -9.52 -0.27
N ASN A 449 28.16 -8.36 -0.87
CA ASN A 449 29.11 -8.27 -1.99
C ASN A 449 30.50 -7.80 -1.55
N ALA A 450 30.68 -7.52 -0.27
CA ALA A 450 31.95 -7.14 0.35
C ALA A 450 32.65 -8.35 0.97
#